data_f867e7253a43f49a8fb8399ffd979d74
#
_entry.id   f867e7253a43f49a8fb8399ffd979d74
#
_cell.length_a   1.000
_cell.length_b   1.000
_cell.length_c   1.000
_cell.angle_alpha   90.00
_cell.angle_beta   90.00
_cell.angle_gamma   90.00
#
_symmetry.space_group_name_H-M   'P 1'
#
loop_
_entity.id
_entity.type
_entity.pdbx_description
1 polymer ?
#
loop_
_entity_poly.entity_id
_entity_poly.type
_entity_poly.pdbx_seq_one_letter_code
_entity_poly.pdbx_strand_id
1 'polypeptide(L)' 'MNTKQLFGREVLDVNAKLIGKVTDMEFDKRQGVIDHLVVKAGIVKHYEVSFEKISAIGEKIILKVDEDQLKRKNVILL' A
#
# COMPACT_ATOMS: atom_id res chain seq x y z
N MET A 1 -3.10 0.20 -16.98
CA MET A 1 -3.82 0.18 -15.70
C MET A 1 -3.95 1.59 -15.18
N ASN A 2 -5.13 1.97 -14.71
CA ASN A 2 -5.31 3.28 -14.09
C ASN A 2 -5.38 3.14 -12.56
N THR A 3 -5.33 4.28 -11.86
CA THR A 3 -5.28 4.28 -10.40
C THR A 3 -6.53 3.68 -9.75
N LYS A 4 -7.69 3.85 -10.37
CA LYS A 4 -8.94 3.30 -9.82
C LYS A 4 -8.90 1.77 -9.71
N GLN A 5 -8.16 1.12 -10.59
CA GLN A 5 -8.06 -0.34 -10.60
C GLN A 5 -7.25 -0.87 -9.44
N LEU A 6 -6.46 -0.03 -8.78
CA LEU A 6 -5.67 -0.45 -7.63
C LEU A 6 -6.44 -0.38 -6.31
N PHE A 7 -7.45 0.48 -6.22
CA PHE A 7 -8.23 0.61 -4.99
C PHE A 7 -8.97 -0.68 -4.67
N GLY A 8 -8.89 -1.09 -3.42
CA GLY A 8 -9.54 -2.29 -2.93
C GLY A 8 -8.78 -3.58 -3.17
N ARG A 9 -7.68 -3.54 -3.94
CA ARG A 9 -6.89 -4.75 -4.16
C ARG A 9 -6.20 -5.19 -2.88
N GLU A 10 -6.18 -6.49 -2.67
CA GLU A 10 -5.50 -7.07 -1.53
C GLU A 10 -3.99 -6.98 -1.71
N VAL A 11 -3.30 -6.71 -0.60
CA VAL A 11 -1.85 -6.61 -0.55
C VAL A 11 -1.32 -7.75 0.31
N LEU A 12 -0.45 -8.57 -0.27
CA LEU A 12 0.19 -9.69 0.41
C LEU A 12 1.67 -9.37 0.62
N ASP A 13 2.21 -9.81 1.75
CA ASP A 13 3.63 -9.64 2.01
C ASP A 13 4.47 -10.68 1.25
N VAL A 14 5.78 -10.66 1.48
CA VAL A 14 6.72 -11.57 0.83
C VAL A 14 6.43 -13.04 1.14
N ASN A 15 5.75 -13.31 2.24
CA ASN A 15 5.37 -14.67 2.65
C ASN A 15 3.95 -15.03 2.26
N ALA A 16 3.33 -14.25 1.36
CA ALA A 16 1.96 -14.43 0.92
C ALA A 16 0.91 -14.22 2.02
N LYS A 17 1.29 -13.54 3.10
CA LYS A 17 0.38 -13.20 4.18
C LYS A 17 -0.41 -11.94 3.79
N LEU A 18 -1.73 -11.97 4.00
CA LEU A 18 -2.56 -10.80 3.74
C LEU A 18 -2.24 -9.68 4.73
N ILE A 19 -1.86 -8.53 4.19
CA ILE A 19 -1.62 -7.32 4.97
C ILE A 19 -2.91 -6.50 5.07
N GLY A 20 -3.55 -6.24 3.94
CA GLY A 20 -4.74 -5.41 3.89
C GLY A 20 -5.13 -5.08 2.47
N LYS A 21 -5.78 -3.93 2.29
CA LYS A 21 -6.26 -3.47 0.98
C LYS A 21 -5.82 -2.05 0.70
N VAL A 22 -5.58 -1.75 -0.57
CA VAL A 22 -5.26 -0.39 -1.00
C VAL A 22 -6.49 0.50 -0.81
N THR A 23 -6.32 1.58 -0.08
CA THR A 23 -7.39 2.55 0.15
C THR A 23 -7.09 3.92 -0.42
N ASP A 24 -5.82 4.23 -0.68
CA ASP A 24 -5.44 5.55 -1.18
C ASP A 24 -4.06 5.49 -1.83
N MET A 25 -3.70 6.59 -2.49
CA MET A 25 -2.38 6.80 -3.08
C MET A 25 -1.98 8.23 -2.81
N GLU A 26 -0.70 8.45 -2.53
CA GLU A 26 -0.22 9.79 -2.24
C GLU A 26 0.82 10.22 -3.25
N PHE A 27 0.75 11.49 -3.63
CA PHE A 27 1.63 12.10 -4.62
C PHE A 27 2.84 12.74 -3.97
N ASP A 28 3.96 12.67 -4.67
CA ASP A 28 5.04 13.62 -4.45
C ASP A 28 4.73 14.86 -5.30
N LYS A 29 4.41 15.97 -4.65
CA LYS A 29 4.03 17.21 -5.32
C LYS A 29 5.14 17.76 -6.20
N ARG A 30 6.40 17.52 -5.82
CA ARG A 30 7.56 18.08 -6.53
C ARG A 30 7.76 17.38 -7.87
N GLN A 31 7.56 16.09 -7.91
CA GLN A 31 7.83 15.27 -9.09
C GLN A 31 6.57 14.98 -9.88
N GLY A 32 5.39 15.20 -9.31
CA GLY A 32 4.14 14.90 -9.97
C GLY A 32 3.89 13.40 -10.16
N VAL A 33 4.52 12.58 -9.32
CA VAL A 33 4.38 11.12 -9.41
C VAL A 33 3.76 10.57 -8.14
N ILE A 34 3.15 9.39 -8.25
CA ILE A 34 2.62 8.68 -7.09
C ILE A 34 3.80 8.10 -6.32
N ASP A 35 3.91 8.48 -5.06
CA ASP A 35 5.04 8.13 -4.21
C ASP A 35 4.84 6.80 -3.50
N HIS A 36 3.65 6.59 -2.97
CA HIS A 36 3.35 5.35 -2.27
C HIS A 36 1.86 5.05 -2.25
N LEU A 37 1.54 3.81 -1.91
CA LEU A 37 0.17 3.37 -1.67
C LEU A 37 -0.11 3.44 -0.18
N VAL A 38 -1.37 3.71 0.17
CA VAL A 38 -1.86 3.58 1.54
C VAL A 38 -2.64 2.27 1.62
N VAL A 39 -2.22 1.40 2.53
CA VAL A 39 -2.82 0.08 2.73
C VAL A 39 -3.48 0.04 4.09
N LYS A 40 -4.77 -0.22 4.11
CA LYS A 40 -5.52 -0.36 5.37
C LYS A 40 -5.50 -1.82 5.81
N ALA A 41 -5.00 -2.06 7.01
CA ALA A 41 -4.91 -3.37 7.63
C ALA A 41 -5.83 -3.40 8.85
N GLY A 42 -6.87 -4.21 8.82
CA GLY A 42 -7.85 -4.26 9.89
C GLY A 42 -8.69 -2.98 9.96
N ILE A 43 -9.02 -2.55 11.19
CA ILE A 43 -9.93 -1.43 11.40
C ILE A 43 -9.18 -0.10 11.50
N VAL A 44 -7.99 -0.10 12.12
CA VAL A 44 -7.32 1.15 12.49
C VAL A 44 -5.91 1.29 11.95
N LYS A 45 -5.31 0.23 11.41
CA LYS A 45 -3.94 0.28 10.92
C LYS A 45 -3.89 0.75 9.49
N HIS A 46 -2.97 1.68 9.21
CA HIS A 46 -2.67 2.10 7.84
C HIS A 46 -1.17 2.06 7.65
N TYR A 47 -0.74 1.56 6.49
CA TYR A 47 0.67 1.50 6.12
C TYR A 47 0.92 2.34 4.88
N GLU A 48 2.09 2.98 4.85
CA GLU A 48 2.62 3.60 3.63
C GLU A 48 3.52 2.58 2.97
N VAL A 49 3.23 2.26 1.71
CA VAL A 49 4.00 1.28 0.96
C VAL A 49 4.57 1.94 -0.28
N SER A 50 5.88 2.17 -0.28
CA SER A 50 6.56 2.75 -1.44
C SER A 50 6.62 1.72 -2.56
N PHE A 51 6.65 2.21 -3.81
CA PHE A 51 6.65 1.32 -4.97
C PHE A 51 7.88 0.42 -5.04
N GLU A 52 8.99 0.86 -4.48
CA GLU A 52 10.21 0.04 -4.45
C GLU A 52 10.04 -1.25 -3.62
N LYS A 53 9.05 -1.29 -2.74
CA LYS A 53 8.74 -2.47 -1.93
C LYS A 53 7.75 -3.41 -2.59
N ILE A 54 7.28 -3.07 -3.79
CA ILE A 54 6.32 -3.88 -4.52
C ILE A 54 7.04 -4.80 -5.50
N SER A 55 6.76 -6.10 -5.42
CA SER A 55 7.31 -7.10 -6.30
C SER A 55 6.47 -7.28 -7.57
N ALA A 56 5.16 -7.28 -7.42
CA ALA A 56 4.25 -7.50 -8.54
C ALA A 56 2.91 -6.83 -8.29
N ILE A 57 2.31 -6.33 -9.36
CA ILE A 57 0.96 -5.75 -9.34
C ILE A 57 0.11 -6.56 -10.32
N GLY A 58 -0.85 -7.30 -9.79
CA GLY A 58 -1.83 -8.05 -10.56
C GLY A 58 -3.17 -7.92 -9.88
N GLU A 59 -3.98 -8.97 -9.86
CA GLU A 59 -5.22 -8.98 -9.10
C GLU A 59 -4.95 -8.71 -7.62
N LYS A 60 -3.80 -9.18 -7.15
CA LYS A 60 -3.28 -8.86 -5.81
C LYS A 60 -1.95 -8.17 -5.97
N ILE A 61 -1.59 -7.37 -4.99
CA ILE A 61 -0.30 -6.69 -4.95
C ILE A 61 0.60 -7.49 -4.02
N ILE A 62 1.79 -7.85 -4.52
CA ILE A 62 2.75 -8.66 -3.78
C ILE A 62 3.93 -7.80 -3.39
N LEU A 63 4.30 -7.82 -2.12
CA LEU A 63 5.41 -7.03 -1.59
C LEU A 63 6.70 -7.86 -1.55
N LYS A 64 7.82 -7.15 -1.53
CA LYS A 64 9.16 -7.74 -1.35
C LYS A 64 9.52 -7.94 0.12
N VAL A 65 8.74 -7.38 1.02
CA VAL A 65 9.03 -7.28 2.45
C VAL A 65 7.88 -7.85 3.26
N ASP A 66 8.12 -8.10 4.55
CA ASP A 66 7.06 -8.49 5.46
C ASP A 66 6.43 -7.27 6.14
N GLU A 67 5.37 -7.51 6.91
CA GLU A 67 4.59 -6.45 7.55
C GLU A 67 5.45 -5.61 8.51
N ASP A 68 6.40 -6.21 9.19
CA ASP A 68 7.24 -5.53 10.18
C ASP A 68 8.14 -4.47 9.54
N GLN A 69 8.37 -4.58 8.24
CA GLN A 69 9.21 -3.65 7.50
C GLN A 69 8.41 -2.48 6.88
N LEU A 70 7.10 -2.45 7.10
CA LEU A 70 6.26 -1.40 6.56
C LEU A 70 6.16 -0.22 7.52
N LYS A 71 6.14 0.98 6.97
CA LYS A 71 5.98 2.20 7.74
C LYS A 71 4.50 2.42 8.06
N ARG A 72 4.19 2.65 9.33
CA ARG A 72 2.83 3.02 9.73
C ARG A 72 2.52 4.44 9.31
N LYS A 73 1.33 4.63 8.76
CA LYS A 73 0.82 5.96 8.49
C LYS A 73 -0.05 6.38 9.67
N ASN A 74 0.26 7.55 10.24
CA ASN A 74 -0.58 8.12 11.28
C ASN A 74 -1.79 8.76 10.65
N VAL A 75 -2.96 8.24 10.97
CA VAL A 75 -4.23 8.83 10.56
C VAL A 75 -4.79 9.57 11.76
N ILE A 76 -4.92 10.89 11.63
CA ILE A 76 -5.52 11.71 12.68
C ILE A 76 -7.02 11.64 12.49
N LEU A 77 -7.70 11.04 13.45
CA LEU A 77 -9.15 11.03 13.49
C LEU A 77 -9.60 12.24 14.30
N LEU A 78 -10.21 13.16 13.61
CA LEU A 78 -10.81 14.34 14.25
C LEU A 78 -12.29 14.12 14.48
#